data_8ea6c414e8ac7481b2e3f94657580f12
#
_entry.id   8ea6c414e8ac7481b2e3f94657580f12
#
_cell.length_a   1.000
_cell.length_b   1.000
_cell.length_c   1.000
_cell.angle_alpha   90.00
_cell.angle_beta   90.00
_cell.angle_gamma   90.00
#
_symmetry.space_group_name_H-M   'P 1'
#
loop_
_entity.id
_entity.type
_entity.pdbx_description
1 polymer ?
#
loop_
_entity_poly.entity_id
_entity_poly.type
_entity_poly.pdbx_seq_one_letter_code
_entity_poly.pdbx_strand_id
1 'polypeptide(L)'
;KQVEVLRDGAAAQYGSDAIAGVINFVLNDASEGGSFEARYGSFYEGDGDMIQMSGNVGLPLSDKGFINLSAEYRTADDTSRSVQRADAAALIAAGNTFVADPAQIWGSPEIKHDIKLFANAGIELSATSEAYMFGNYAEREVEGGFYFRNPHNRGGVNDGGIDPADRNGDGVIEEGEGYQLLLVGDLTGDMSGNCPTDIRVGDNVLENPRYINEVQNNPDCWAFNEMLPGGFTPRFGGTVTDMSLVFGTKGELDHDITYDVSLNLGQNEVDFAISNTINPSLGPDTPTEFSPGRYTQSEQTLDIDFTKPFDVGLYEPLFVATGFQYRNESYESFAGDTASYEIGPLATQGF
;
A
#
# COMPACT_ATOMS: atom_id res chain seq x y z
N LYS A 1 27.93 -6.15 -1.82
CA LYS A 1 28.83 -5.26 -1.06
C LYS A 1 29.15 -3.93 -1.75
N GLN A 2 28.85 -3.79 -2.99
CA GLN A 2 29.02 -2.53 -3.72
C GLN A 2 27.87 -2.30 -4.68
N VAL A 3 27.68 -1.05 -5.06
CA VAL A 3 26.73 -0.63 -6.09
C VAL A 3 27.53 -0.09 -7.25
N GLU A 4 27.27 -0.63 -8.42
CA GLU A 4 27.90 -0.22 -9.68
C GLU A 4 26.86 0.52 -10.51
N VAL A 5 27.25 1.62 -11.14
CA VAL A 5 26.36 2.42 -11.97
C VAL A 5 26.95 2.53 -13.37
N LEU A 6 26.28 1.90 -14.33
CA LEU A 6 26.55 2.06 -15.76
C LEU A 6 25.58 3.11 -16.30
N ARG A 7 26.10 4.18 -16.90
CA ARG A 7 25.32 5.37 -17.32
C ARG A 7 24.93 5.40 -18.79
N ASP A 8 25.20 4.33 -19.51
CA ASP A 8 24.85 4.18 -20.93
C ASP A 8 23.91 3.00 -21.14
N GLY A 9 23.25 2.96 -22.30
CA GLY A 9 22.39 1.84 -22.67
C GLY A 9 23.20 0.55 -22.78
N ALA A 10 22.71 -0.50 -22.11
CA ALA A 10 23.37 -1.80 -22.06
C ALA A 10 22.36 -2.95 -22.27
N ALA A 11 21.36 -2.72 -23.11
CA ALA A 11 20.28 -3.66 -23.37
C ALA A 11 20.74 -5.05 -23.83
N ALA A 12 21.87 -5.14 -24.53
CA ALA A 12 22.42 -6.40 -24.99
C ALA A 12 22.94 -7.30 -23.87
N GLN A 13 23.25 -6.73 -22.70
CA GLN A 13 23.83 -7.44 -21.56
C GLN A 13 22.89 -7.50 -20.36
N TYR A 14 21.96 -6.53 -20.24
CA TYR A 14 21.12 -6.35 -19.06
C TYR A 14 19.61 -6.32 -19.40
N GLY A 15 19.24 -6.75 -20.61
CA GLY A 15 17.84 -6.81 -21.05
C GLY A 15 17.34 -5.51 -21.69
N SER A 16 16.14 -5.59 -22.30
CA SER A 16 15.54 -4.52 -23.10
C SER A 16 15.27 -3.23 -22.34
N ASP A 17 15.16 -3.30 -21.02
CA ASP A 17 14.81 -2.16 -20.15
C ASP A 17 16.04 -1.31 -19.77
N ALA A 18 17.25 -1.78 -20.06
CA ALA A 18 18.50 -1.07 -19.81
C ALA A 18 18.77 0.02 -20.86
N ILE A 19 17.87 1.01 -20.98
CA ILE A 19 17.90 2.06 -22.00
C ILE A 19 18.81 3.22 -21.58
N ALA A 20 18.65 3.73 -20.35
CA ALA A 20 19.33 4.92 -19.85
C ALA A 20 20.52 4.60 -18.94
N GLY A 21 20.63 3.35 -18.50
CA GLY A 21 21.68 2.89 -17.61
C GLY A 21 21.26 1.68 -16.78
N VAL A 22 22.21 1.19 -15.98
CA VAL A 22 22.04 0.04 -15.09
C VAL A 22 22.62 0.38 -13.72
N ILE A 23 21.90 -0.02 -12.67
CA ILE A 23 22.40 -0.05 -11.30
C ILE A 23 22.57 -1.51 -10.92
N ASN A 24 23.81 -1.96 -10.77
CA ASN A 24 24.14 -3.33 -10.40
C ASN A 24 24.47 -3.42 -8.92
N PHE A 25 23.77 -4.32 -8.21
CA PHE A 25 24.00 -4.61 -6.80
C PHE A 25 24.85 -5.89 -6.70
N VAL A 26 26.12 -5.74 -6.34
CA VAL A 26 26.99 -6.90 -6.11
C VAL A 26 26.62 -7.57 -4.79
N LEU A 27 26.10 -8.78 -4.88
CA LEU A 27 25.64 -9.58 -3.74
C LEU A 27 26.79 -9.99 -2.82
N ASN A 28 26.46 -10.27 -1.56
CA ASN A 28 27.42 -10.79 -0.61
C ASN A 28 27.65 -12.29 -0.88
N ASP A 29 28.90 -12.66 -1.15
CA ASP A 29 29.37 -14.00 -1.49
C ASP A 29 30.26 -14.62 -0.39
N ALA A 30 30.32 -13.99 0.79
CA ALA A 30 31.12 -14.49 1.88
C ALA A 30 30.67 -15.90 2.29
N SER A 31 31.64 -16.83 2.37
CA SER A 31 31.44 -18.21 2.80
C SER A 31 31.71 -18.45 4.30
N GLU A 32 32.04 -17.38 5.04
CA GLU A 32 32.28 -17.43 6.48
C GLU A 32 32.00 -16.07 7.13
N GLY A 33 31.88 -16.08 8.44
CA GLY A 33 31.62 -14.88 9.22
C GLY A 33 30.15 -14.48 9.22
N GLY A 34 29.89 -13.36 9.86
CA GLY A 34 28.53 -12.80 9.94
C GLY A 34 28.50 -11.48 10.68
N SER A 35 27.34 -10.86 10.65
CA SER A 35 27.05 -9.60 11.34
C SER A 35 25.64 -9.62 11.92
N PHE A 36 25.47 -8.89 13.00
CA PHE A 36 24.15 -8.60 13.57
C PHE A 36 24.09 -7.12 13.92
N GLU A 37 22.96 -6.50 13.63
CA GLU A 37 22.70 -5.10 13.95
C GLU A 37 21.31 -4.98 14.57
N ALA A 38 21.21 -4.15 15.61
CA ALA A 38 19.94 -3.74 16.20
C ALA A 38 19.92 -2.21 16.26
N ARG A 39 18.80 -1.62 15.83
CA ARG A 39 18.55 -0.17 15.85
C ARG A 39 17.26 0.12 16.59
N TYR A 40 17.28 1.18 17.37
CA TYR A 40 16.10 1.82 17.91
C TYR A 40 16.11 3.29 17.48
N GLY A 41 14.96 3.81 17.14
CA GLY A 41 14.79 5.21 16.77
C GLY A 41 13.43 5.74 17.25
N SER A 42 13.38 7.03 17.52
CA SER A 42 12.17 7.77 17.88
C SER A 42 12.31 9.21 17.39
N PHE A 43 11.21 9.87 17.04
CA PHE A 43 11.25 11.29 16.73
C PHE A 43 11.30 12.15 17.98
N TYR A 44 11.83 13.38 17.86
CA TYR A 44 11.92 14.32 18.99
C TYR A 44 10.56 14.74 19.54
N GLU A 45 9.50 14.57 18.76
CA GLU A 45 8.11 14.80 19.14
C GLU A 45 7.55 13.72 20.06
N GLY A 46 8.29 12.61 20.24
CA GLY A 46 7.92 11.51 21.14
C GLY A 46 6.97 10.50 20.52
N ASP A 47 7.02 10.35 19.21
CA ASP A 47 6.25 9.37 18.43
C ASP A 47 7.14 8.66 17.39
N GLY A 48 6.59 7.71 16.66
CA GLY A 48 7.26 6.98 15.58
C GLY A 48 8.40 6.09 16.08
N ASP A 49 8.22 5.46 17.23
CA ASP A 49 9.18 4.52 17.77
C ASP A 49 9.41 3.39 16.76
N MET A 50 10.69 3.09 16.48
CA MET A 50 11.09 2.11 15.50
C MET A 50 12.09 1.15 16.09
N ILE A 51 11.88 -0.14 15.89
CA ILE A 51 12.83 -1.21 16.17
C ILE A 51 13.18 -1.90 14.85
N GLN A 52 14.47 -2.07 14.60
CA GLN A 52 14.98 -2.83 13.46
C GLN A 52 16.08 -3.77 13.93
N MET A 53 16.02 -5.01 13.50
CA MET A 53 17.06 -6.02 13.73
C MET A 53 17.44 -6.61 12.38
N SER A 54 18.73 -6.75 12.11
CA SER A 54 19.20 -7.39 10.89
C SER A 54 20.42 -8.27 11.17
N GLY A 55 20.57 -9.30 10.37
CA GLY A 55 21.67 -10.22 10.47
C GLY A 55 22.08 -10.78 9.11
N ASN A 56 23.36 -11.13 9.00
CA ASN A 56 23.92 -11.80 7.84
C ASN A 56 24.88 -12.90 8.33
N VAL A 57 24.92 -14.02 7.63
CA VAL A 57 25.86 -15.12 7.88
C VAL A 57 26.32 -15.73 6.57
N GLY A 58 27.64 -15.94 6.46
CA GLY A 58 28.28 -16.71 5.41
C GLY A 58 28.57 -18.14 5.89
N LEU A 59 28.26 -19.10 5.03
CA LEU A 59 28.49 -20.51 5.27
C LEU A 59 29.21 -21.15 4.06
N PRO A 60 30.18 -22.06 4.24
CA PRO A 60 30.77 -22.76 3.12
C PRO A 60 29.81 -23.79 2.53
N LEU A 61 29.73 -23.87 1.23
CA LEU A 61 29.06 -24.93 0.49
C LEU A 61 30.12 -25.81 -0.17
N SER A 62 30.61 -26.81 0.56
CA SER A 62 31.83 -27.59 0.21
C SER A 62 33.08 -26.68 0.12
N ASP A 63 34.16 -27.21 -0.47
CA ASP A 63 35.43 -26.48 -0.70
C ASP A 63 35.34 -25.49 -1.88
N LYS A 64 34.21 -25.45 -2.61
CA LYS A 64 34.07 -24.76 -3.89
C LYS A 64 32.88 -23.82 -3.98
N GLY A 65 32.22 -23.56 -2.86
CA GLY A 65 31.02 -22.73 -2.92
C GLY A 65 30.71 -22.06 -1.60
N PHE A 66 29.69 -21.24 -1.65
CA PHE A 66 29.20 -20.45 -0.52
C PHE A 66 27.68 -20.44 -0.46
N ILE A 67 27.15 -20.21 0.73
CA ILE A 67 25.79 -19.79 1.00
C ILE A 67 25.85 -18.56 1.89
N ASN A 68 25.23 -17.47 1.50
CA ASN A 68 25.14 -16.26 2.29
C ASN A 68 23.67 -15.96 2.57
N LEU A 69 23.31 -15.85 3.84
CA LEU A 69 21.94 -15.63 4.30
C LEU A 69 21.83 -14.29 5.00
N SER A 70 20.79 -13.55 4.70
CA SER A 70 20.44 -12.29 5.37
C SER A 70 19.00 -12.34 5.84
N ALA A 71 18.75 -11.72 7.00
CA ALA A 71 17.40 -11.52 7.53
C ALA A 71 17.29 -10.12 8.14
N GLU A 72 16.12 -9.50 7.97
CA GLU A 72 15.77 -8.22 8.59
C GLU A 72 14.34 -8.31 9.13
N TYR A 73 14.14 -7.72 10.31
CA TYR A 73 12.85 -7.49 10.92
C TYR A 73 12.73 -6.04 11.38
N ARG A 74 11.61 -5.40 11.10
CA ARG A 74 11.34 -4.02 11.48
C ARG A 74 9.90 -3.84 11.90
N THR A 75 9.68 -3.00 12.94
CA THR A 75 8.40 -2.39 13.29
C THR A 75 8.59 -0.88 13.42
N ALA A 76 7.53 -0.12 13.21
CA ALA A 76 7.53 1.31 13.49
C ALA A 76 6.11 1.79 13.81
N ASP A 77 5.97 2.59 14.85
CA ASP A 77 4.72 3.26 15.19
C ASP A 77 4.42 4.37 14.16
N ASP A 78 3.14 4.69 14.01
CA ASP A 78 2.72 5.80 13.17
C ASP A 78 3.14 7.16 13.79
N THR A 79 3.12 8.20 12.97
CA THR A 79 3.32 9.58 13.41
C THR A 79 2.15 10.44 12.99
N SER A 80 1.92 11.54 13.73
CA SER A 80 0.96 12.54 13.30
C SER A 80 1.59 13.93 13.41
N ARG A 81 1.51 14.69 12.30
CA ARG A 81 1.90 16.09 12.21
C ARG A 81 0.69 16.95 11.83
N SER A 82 -0.50 16.41 12.08
CA SER A 82 -1.77 17.05 11.74
C SER A 82 -2.08 18.20 12.70
N VAL A 83 -2.75 19.19 12.15
CA VAL A 83 -3.47 20.23 12.91
C VAL A 83 -4.96 19.97 12.76
N GLN A 84 -5.75 20.40 13.76
CA GLN A 84 -7.19 20.20 13.70
C GLN A 84 -7.80 20.93 12.51
N ARG A 85 -8.67 20.24 11.79
CA ARG A 85 -9.44 20.80 10.66
C ARG A 85 -10.50 21.76 11.17
N ALA A 86 -10.78 22.79 10.39
CA ALA A 86 -11.76 23.82 10.77
C ALA A 86 -13.17 23.25 10.97
N ASP A 87 -13.60 22.32 10.08
CA ASP A 87 -14.89 21.65 10.18
C ASP A 87 -15.01 20.74 11.42
N ALA A 88 -13.96 19.99 11.76
CA ALA A 88 -13.91 19.18 12.96
C ALA A 88 -13.87 20.06 14.23
N ALA A 89 -13.11 21.14 14.21
CA ALA A 89 -13.07 22.11 15.33
C ALA A 89 -14.44 22.76 15.56
N ALA A 90 -15.19 23.07 14.50
CA ALA A 90 -16.55 23.60 14.60
C ALA A 90 -17.52 22.61 15.27
N LEU A 91 -17.44 21.32 14.92
CA LEU A 91 -18.23 20.26 15.57
C LEU A 91 -17.91 20.15 17.07
N ILE A 92 -16.63 20.18 17.45
CA ILE A 92 -16.19 20.14 18.84
C ILE A 92 -16.73 21.37 19.60
N ALA A 93 -16.60 22.55 19.00
CA ALA A 93 -17.08 23.80 19.59
C ALA A 93 -18.61 23.80 19.77
N ALA A 94 -19.34 23.08 18.93
CA ALA A 94 -20.78 22.87 19.03
C ALA A 94 -21.19 21.74 20.01
N GLY A 95 -20.26 21.20 20.78
CA GLY A 95 -20.52 20.21 21.82
C GLY A 95 -20.44 18.74 21.35
N ASN A 96 -20.02 18.44 20.11
CA ASN A 96 -19.82 17.08 19.66
C ASN A 96 -18.54 16.49 20.28
N THR A 97 -18.69 15.60 21.26
CA THR A 97 -17.61 14.98 22.02
C THR A 97 -17.03 13.73 21.35
N PHE A 98 -17.56 13.29 20.23
CA PHE A 98 -17.13 12.09 19.51
C PHE A 98 -16.06 12.39 18.44
N VAL A 99 -15.82 13.66 18.13
CA VAL A 99 -14.82 14.10 17.14
C VAL A 99 -13.42 13.98 17.75
N ALA A 100 -12.53 13.30 17.04
CA ALA A 100 -11.13 13.22 17.45
C ALA A 100 -10.39 14.56 17.29
N ASP A 101 -9.36 14.80 18.10
CA ASP A 101 -8.52 15.99 18.01
C ASP A 101 -7.02 15.59 18.02
N PRO A 102 -6.31 15.69 16.86
CA PRO A 102 -6.81 16.03 15.54
C PRO A 102 -7.65 14.91 14.91
N ALA A 103 -8.68 15.27 14.13
CA ALA A 103 -9.56 14.33 13.46
C ALA A 103 -8.89 13.63 12.26
N GLN A 104 -8.00 14.36 11.58
CA GLN A 104 -7.28 13.84 10.41
C GLN A 104 -5.84 13.50 10.80
N ILE A 105 -5.31 12.39 10.27
CA ILE A 105 -3.95 11.92 10.54
C ILE A 105 -3.09 12.07 9.29
N TRP A 106 -2.04 12.91 9.40
CA TRP A 106 -0.98 13.07 8.42
C TRP A 106 0.36 12.76 9.05
N GLY A 107 1.01 11.71 8.58
CA GLY A 107 2.32 11.30 9.08
C GLY A 107 2.79 10.04 8.39
N SER A 108 3.82 9.43 8.94
CA SER A 108 4.28 8.11 8.51
C SER A 108 3.24 7.06 8.91
N PRO A 109 2.99 6.06 8.07
CA PRO A 109 2.14 4.94 8.45
C PRO A 109 2.78 4.09 9.55
N GLU A 110 1.97 3.38 10.31
CA GLU A 110 2.42 2.29 11.16
C GLU A 110 2.97 1.15 10.29
N ILE A 111 4.09 0.58 10.70
CA ILE A 111 4.63 -0.68 10.17
C ILE A 111 4.45 -1.72 11.26
N LYS A 112 3.41 -2.55 11.14
CA LYS A 112 3.10 -3.59 12.12
C LYS A 112 4.18 -4.65 12.12
N HIS A 113 4.65 -5.03 10.93
CA HIS A 113 5.86 -5.82 10.71
C HIS A 113 6.43 -5.60 9.31
N ASP A 114 7.74 -5.77 9.17
CA ASP A 114 8.46 -5.79 7.90
C ASP A 114 9.55 -6.85 8.02
N ILE A 115 9.35 -7.99 7.38
CA ILE A 115 10.25 -9.14 7.38
C ILE A 115 10.91 -9.21 6.01
N LYS A 116 12.24 -9.37 5.98
CA LYS A 116 12.99 -9.60 4.75
C LYS A 116 13.97 -10.74 4.96
N LEU A 117 13.92 -11.69 4.06
CA LEU A 117 14.85 -12.80 3.97
C LEU A 117 15.53 -12.76 2.60
N PHE A 118 16.82 -12.95 2.57
CA PHE A 118 17.60 -13.02 1.35
C PHE A 118 18.62 -14.14 1.43
N ALA A 119 18.75 -14.91 0.36
CA ALA A 119 19.75 -15.94 0.22
C ALA A 119 20.54 -15.72 -1.09
N ASN A 120 21.85 -15.92 -1.03
CA ASN A 120 22.75 -15.96 -2.18
C ASN A 120 23.67 -17.18 -2.05
N ALA A 121 23.75 -17.99 -3.09
CA ALA A 121 24.59 -19.18 -3.11
C ALA A 121 25.28 -19.33 -4.46
N GLY A 122 26.50 -19.85 -4.44
CA GLY A 122 27.27 -20.16 -5.63
C GLY A 122 28.17 -21.37 -5.41
N ILE A 123 28.42 -22.09 -6.47
CA ILE A 123 29.32 -23.25 -6.45
C ILE A 123 30.07 -23.37 -7.78
N GLU A 124 31.40 -23.56 -7.71
CA GLU A 124 32.19 -23.88 -8.89
C GLU A 124 31.85 -25.29 -9.42
N LEU A 125 31.44 -25.36 -10.68
CA LEU A 125 31.18 -26.62 -11.39
C LEU A 125 32.45 -27.16 -12.05
N SER A 126 33.27 -26.24 -12.56
CA SER A 126 34.55 -26.53 -13.18
C SER A 126 35.53 -25.36 -12.96
N ALA A 127 36.73 -25.44 -13.54
CA ALA A 127 37.68 -24.33 -13.49
C ALA A 127 37.22 -23.06 -14.21
N THR A 128 36.23 -23.17 -15.11
CA THR A 128 35.73 -22.08 -15.97
C THR A 128 34.22 -21.89 -15.89
N SER A 129 33.52 -22.55 -14.96
CA SER A 129 32.06 -22.42 -14.84
C SER A 129 31.58 -22.54 -13.40
N GLU A 130 30.53 -21.80 -13.08
CA GLU A 130 29.86 -21.82 -11.79
C GLU A 130 28.34 -21.89 -11.96
N ALA A 131 27.67 -22.45 -10.97
CA ALA A 131 26.23 -22.31 -10.77
C ALA A 131 25.97 -21.34 -9.64
N TYR A 132 24.91 -20.55 -9.77
CA TYR A 132 24.49 -19.60 -8.78
C TYR A 132 22.99 -19.63 -8.56
N MET A 133 22.58 -19.19 -7.38
CA MET A 133 21.18 -19.01 -7.02
C MET A 133 21.07 -17.86 -6.02
N PHE A 134 20.10 -16.98 -6.22
CA PHE A 134 19.73 -15.99 -5.20
C PHE A 134 18.23 -15.76 -5.22
N GLY A 135 17.72 -15.30 -4.08
CA GLY A 135 16.30 -14.99 -3.97
C GLY A 135 15.97 -14.27 -2.69
N ASN A 136 14.78 -13.68 -2.69
CA ASN A 136 14.24 -12.99 -1.53
C ASN A 136 12.82 -13.45 -1.21
N TYR A 137 12.47 -13.26 0.04
CA TYR A 137 11.10 -13.17 0.54
C TYR A 137 11.01 -11.92 1.39
N ALA A 138 10.02 -11.08 1.10
CA ALA A 138 9.72 -9.93 1.92
C ALA A 138 8.22 -9.86 2.16
N GLU A 139 7.83 -9.55 3.40
CA GLU A 139 6.44 -9.31 3.78
C GLU A 139 6.38 -8.10 4.68
N ARG A 140 5.49 -7.16 4.34
CA ARG A 140 5.29 -5.94 5.11
C ARG A 140 3.82 -5.67 5.27
N GLU A 141 3.37 -5.52 6.52
CA GLU A 141 2.04 -5.00 6.84
C GLU A 141 2.15 -3.54 7.30
N VAL A 142 1.37 -2.69 6.64
CA VAL A 142 1.31 -1.24 6.93
C VAL A 142 -0.12 -0.79 7.11
N GLU A 143 -0.31 0.23 7.97
CA GLU A 143 -1.59 0.92 8.13
C GLU A 143 -1.35 2.42 8.29
N GLY A 144 -2.00 3.24 7.46
CA GLY A 144 -1.87 4.70 7.47
C GLY A 144 -3.19 5.40 7.71
N GLY A 145 -3.10 6.64 8.19
CA GLY A 145 -4.24 7.54 8.31
C GLY A 145 -4.68 8.08 6.95
N PHE A 146 -5.86 8.68 6.93
CA PHE A 146 -6.48 9.22 5.73
C PHE A 146 -7.15 10.57 6.02
N TYR A 147 -7.97 11.08 5.08
CA TYR A 147 -8.74 12.30 5.27
C TYR A 147 -9.92 12.07 6.20
N PHE A 148 -10.16 13.02 7.10
CA PHE A 148 -11.37 13.08 7.93
C PHE A 148 -12.63 13.18 7.06
N ARG A 149 -13.63 12.41 7.42
CA ARG A 149 -14.97 12.40 6.86
C ARG A 149 -15.92 13.05 7.86
N ASN A 150 -16.32 14.28 7.54
CA ASN A 150 -17.29 15.00 8.34
C ASN A 150 -18.64 14.25 8.38
N PRO A 151 -19.33 14.20 9.54
CA PRO A 151 -20.55 13.40 9.68
C PRO A 151 -21.80 13.97 8.97
N HIS A 152 -21.70 15.11 8.26
CA HIS A 152 -22.90 15.80 7.74
C HIS A 152 -22.86 16.16 6.25
N ASN A 153 -21.70 16.15 5.60
CA ASN A 153 -21.56 16.75 4.27
C ASN A 153 -20.67 15.96 3.31
N ARG A 154 -20.57 14.68 3.47
CA ARG A 154 -19.81 13.83 2.57
C ARG A 154 -20.70 13.27 1.47
N GLY A 155 -20.63 13.83 0.27
CA GLY A 155 -21.40 13.37 -0.90
C GLY A 155 -21.22 11.87 -1.16
N GLY A 156 -22.34 11.18 -1.38
CA GLY A 156 -22.39 9.72 -1.55
C GLY A 156 -22.17 8.90 -0.28
N VAL A 157 -22.22 9.53 0.91
CA VAL A 157 -22.06 8.88 2.21
C VAL A 157 -23.12 9.35 3.20
N ASN A 158 -23.25 10.68 3.39
CA ASN A 158 -24.10 11.28 4.43
C ASN A 158 -24.54 12.71 4.09
N ASP A 159 -24.63 13.04 2.81
CA ASP A 159 -25.00 14.38 2.34
C ASP A 159 -26.47 14.42 1.91
N GLY A 160 -27.32 15.03 2.72
CA GLY A 160 -28.74 15.25 2.43
C GLY A 160 -29.02 16.45 1.52
N GLY A 161 -27.96 17.12 1.02
CA GLY A 161 -28.05 18.32 0.19
C GLY A 161 -28.24 19.61 1.00
N ILE A 162 -28.58 20.68 0.31
CA ILE A 162 -28.73 22.02 0.88
C ILE A 162 -30.20 22.47 0.76
N ASP A 163 -30.78 22.91 1.86
CA ASP A 163 -32.02 23.68 1.88
C ASP A 163 -31.70 25.15 1.60
N PRO A 164 -32.02 25.68 0.38
CA PRO A 164 -31.59 27.01 -0.01
C PRO A 164 -32.13 28.12 0.91
N ALA A 165 -31.28 29.01 1.34
CA ALA A 165 -31.65 30.14 2.17
C ALA A 165 -30.61 31.25 2.07
N ASP A 166 -31.08 32.50 2.02
CA ASP A 166 -30.24 33.68 2.14
C ASP A 166 -29.68 33.77 3.57
N ARG A 167 -28.42 33.29 3.75
CA ARG A 167 -27.77 33.27 5.05
C ARG A 167 -26.95 34.52 5.32
N ASN A 168 -26.51 35.20 4.28
CA ASN A 168 -25.71 36.42 4.38
C ASN A 168 -26.58 37.68 4.48
N GLY A 169 -27.87 37.61 4.16
CA GLY A 169 -28.84 38.69 4.31
C GLY A 169 -28.76 39.75 3.21
N ASP A 170 -28.20 39.43 2.05
CA ASP A 170 -28.06 40.36 0.93
C ASP A 170 -29.28 40.38 -0.02
N GLY A 171 -30.23 39.48 0.21
CA GLY A 171 -31.46 39.33 -0.56
C GLY A 171 -31.34 38.46 -1.82
N VAL A 172 -30.19 37.77 -1.99
CA VAL A 172 -29.93 36.83 -3.09
C VAL A 172 -29.56 35.49 -2.50
N ILE A 173 -30.12 34.39 -2.99
CA ILE A 173 -29.70 33.04 -2.62
C ILE A 173 -28.72 32.56 -3.70
N GLU A 174 -27.47 32.44 -3.34
CA GLU A 174 -26.42 31.93 -4.23
C GLU A 174 -26.40 30.40 -4.29
N GLU A 175 -25.77 29.82 -5.34
CA GLU A 175 -25.61 28.39 -5.45
C GLU A 175 -24.81 27.82 -4.29
N GLY A 176 -25.38 26.86 -3.57
CA GLY A 176 -24.77 26.25 -2.38
C GLY A 176 -25.01 27.03 -1.08
N GLU A 177 -25.69 28.18 -1.13
CA GLU A 177 -26.09 28.93 0.05
C GLU A 177 -27.37 28.35 0.66
N GLY A 178 -27.29 28.01 1.96
CA GLY A 178 -28.42 27.44 2.68
C GLY A 178 -28.00 26.68 3.93
N TYR A 179 -28.85 25.78 4.34
CA TYR A 179 -28.62 24.90 5.47
C TYR A 179 -28.38 23.47 4.99
N GLN A 180 -27.33 22.84 5.49
CA GLN A 180 -27.07 21.43 5.26
C GLN A 180 -28.22 20.58 5.79
N LEU A 181 -28.73 19.67 4.99
CA LEU A 181 -29.75 18.69 5.40
C LEU A 181 -29.10 17.37 5.82
N LEU A 182 -29.73 16.72 6.79
CA LEU A 182 -29.35 15.37 7.20
C LEU A 182 -29.86 14.37 6.14
N LEU A 183 -28.98 13.49 5.69
CA LEU A 183 -29.38 12.34 4.90
C LEU A 183 -29.97 11.28 5.84
N VAL A 184 -31.21 10.89 5.59
CA VAL A 184 -31.93 9.87 6.37
C VAL A 184 -32.41 8.77 5.43
N GLY A 185 -32.04 7.54 5.75
CA GLY A 185 -32.47 6.34 5.04
C GLY A 185 -33.73 5.75 5.65
N ASP A 186 -34.62 5.26 4.80
CA ASP A 186 -35.80 4.47 5.16
C ASP A 186 -35.45 2.98 5.05
N LEU A 187 -35.52 2.24 6.16
CA LEU A 187 -35.14 0.84 6.27
C LEU A 187 -36.28 -0.13 5.89
N THR A 188 -37.49 0.39 5.66
CA THR A 188 -38.67 -0.48 5.41
C THR A 188 -38.69 -1.11 4.01
N GLY A 189 -37.85 -0.62 3.09
CA GLY A 189 -37.78 -1.12 1.72
C GLY A 189 -38.92 -0.66 0.78
N ASP A 190 -40.05 -0.19 1.33
CA ASP A 190 -41.19 0.37 0.58
C ASP A 190 -41.43 1.85 0.87
N MET A 191 -40.48 2.49 1.57
CA MET A 191 -40.54 3.90 1.95
C MET A 191 -41.72 4.26 2.88
N SER A 192 -42.17 3.29 3.69
CA SER A 192 -43.27 3.48 4.62
C SER A 192 -42.85 3.91 6.04
N GLY A 193 -41.54 4.05 6.28
CA GLY A 193 -40.95 4.41 7.59
C GLY A 193 -41.26 5.84 8.04
N ASN A 194 -41.80 6.68 7.14
CA ASN A 194 -42.06 8.12 7.37
C ASN A 194 -40.78 8.89 7.81
N CYS A 195 -39.66 8.58 7.22
CA CYS A 195 -38.38 9.18 7.57
C CYS A 195 -38.30 10.62 7.05
N PRO A 196 -37.88 11.57 7.89
CA PRO A 196 -37.82 12.99 7.49
C PRO A 196 -36.66 13.24 6.52
N THR A 197 -36.90 14.14 5.55
CA THR A 197 -35.87 14.55 4.56
C THR A 197 -35.47 16.03 4.69
N ASP A 198 -36.03 16.74 5.69
CA ASP A 198 -35.92 18.19 5.86
C ASP A 198 -35.30 18.60 7.21
N ILE A 199 -34.55 17.69 7.85
CA ILE A 199 -33.84 18.03 9.10
C ILE A 199 -32.58 18.84 8.75
N ARG A 200 -32.54 20.10 9.19
CA ARG A 200 -31.34 20.93 9.12
C ARG A 200 -30.34 20.48 10.17
N VAL A 201 -29.12 20.25 9.76
CA VAL A 201 -28.06 19.71 10.64
C VAL A 201 -27.71 20.71 11.74
N GLY A 202 -27.61 22.01 11.43
CA GLY A 202 -27.07 23.01 12.37
C GLY A 202 -25.58 22.77 12.62
N ASP A 203 -25.11 23.12 13.81
CA ASP A 203 -23.71 22.93 14.23
C ASP A 203 -23.43 21.54 14.85
N ASN A 204 -24.45 20.93 15.48
CA ASN A 204 -24.35 19.60 16.06
C ASN A 204 -25.73 18.87 15.96
N VAL A 205 -25.87 17.97 15.03
CA VAL A 205 -27.15 17.24 14.81
C VAL A 205 -27.54 16.36 16.00
N LEU A 206 -26.56 15.90 16.81
CA LEU A 206 -26.82 15.02 17.94
C LEU A 206 -27.70 15.67 19.03
N GLU A 207 -27.73 17.00 19.08
CA GLU A 207 -28.58 17.77 20.00
C GLU A 207 -29.88 18.27 19.36
N ASN A 208 -30.10 17.98 18.07
CA ASN A 208 -31.29 18.39 17.35
C ASN A 208 -32.51 17.55 17.81
N PRO A 209 -33.57 18.18 18.40
CA PRO A 209 -34.73 17.43 18.88
C PRO A 209 -35.48 16.65 17.80
N ARG A 210 -35.48 17.13 16.53
CA ARG A 210 -36.10 16.40 15.44
C ARG A 210 -35.30 15.16 15.05
N TYR A 211 -33.97 15.27 15.02
CA TYR A 211 -33.11 14.10 14.80
C TYR A 211 -33.36 13.03 15.87
N ILE A 212 -33.35 13.43 17.15
CA ILE A 212 -33.55 12.50 18.27
C ILE A 212 -34.93 11.81 18.21
N ASN A 213 -36.00 12.58 17.94
CA ASN A 213 -37.34 12.06 18.03
C ASN A 213 -37.83 11.37 16.74
N GLU A 214 -37.41 11.85 15.56
CA GLU A 214 -37.96 11.40 14.28
C GLU A 214 -37.02 10.40 13.56
N VAL A 215 -35.74 10.35 13.93
CA VAL A 215 -34.75 9.44 13.32
C VAL A 215 -34.22 8.46 14.37
N GLN A 216 -33.45 8.91 15.34
CA GLN A 216 -32.76 8.06 16.30
C GLN A 216 -33.72 7.16 17.12
N ASN A 217 -34.91 7.64 17.44
CA ASN A 217 -35.95 6.85 18.14
C ASN A 217 -36.93 6.13 17.20
N ASN A 218 -36.75 6.23 15.88
CA ASN A 218 -37.56 5.54 14.90
C ASN A 218 -36.81 4.35 14.30
N PRO A 219 -37.17 3.09 14.60
CA PRO A 219 -36.45 1.92 14.13
C PRO A 219 -36.51 1.70 12.60
N ASP A 220 -37.42 2.40 11.92
CA ASP A 220 -37.57 2.34 10.45
C ASP A 220 -36.70 3.36 9.72
N CYS A 221 -36.05 4.28 10.45
CA CYS A 221 -35.17 5.31 9.91
C CYS A 221 -33.72 5.10 10.37
N TRP A 222 -32.79 5.52 9.55
CA TRP A 222 -31.38 5.46 9.88
C TRP A 222 -30.64 6.69 9.36
N ALA A 223 -29.70 7.16 10.17
CA ALA A 223 -28.75 8.18 9.76
C ALA A 223 -27.33 7.74 10.11
N PHE A 224 -26.37 8.14 9.27
CA PHE A 224 -24.95 7.86 9.45
C PHE A 224 -24.43 8.16 10.86
N ASN A 225 -24.96 9.24 11.49
CA ASN A 225 -24.58 9.70 12.83
C ASN A 225 -24.86 8.70 13.94
N GLU A 226 -25.69 7.67 13.72
CA GLU A 226 -25.96 6.62 14.70
C GLU A 226 -24.76 5.69 14.88
N MET A 227 -23.99 5.47 13.82
CA MET A 227 -22.78 4.65 13.87
C MET A 227 -21.53 5.47 14.12
N LEU A 228 -21.42 6.64 13.45
CA LEU A 228 -20.22 7.47 13.44
C LEU A 228 -20.57 8.94 13.80
N PRO A 229 -20.98 9.20 15.04
CA PRO A 229 -21.54 10.51 15.46
C PRO A 229 -20.55 11.67 15.33
N GLY A 230 -19.26 11.40 15.42
CA GLY A 230 -18.19 12.41 15.25
C GLY A 230 -17.59 12.46 13.85
N GLY A 231 -18.18 11.72 12.90
CA GLY A 231 -17.47 11.45 11.65
C GLY A 231 -16.38 10.41 11.84
N PHE A 232 -15.50 10.25 10.86
CA PHE A 232 -14.44 9.24 10.92
C PHE A 232 -13.25 9.60 10.03
N THR A 233 -12.12 8.97 10.32
CA THR A 233 -10.94 8.99 9.47
C THR A 233 -10.58 7.56 9.12
N PRO A 234 -10.80 7.13 7.88
CA PRO A 234 -10.43 5.78 7.46
C PRO A 234 -8.95 5.51 7.71
N ARG A 235 -8.63 4.27 8.04
CA ARG A 235 -7.26 3.76 8.05
C ARG A 235 -7.12 2.79 6.88
N PHE A 236 -6.12 3.03 6.05
CA PHE A 236 -5.90 2.26 4.83
C PHE A 236 -4.50 1.69 4.80
N GLY A 237 -4.39 0.45 4.41
CA GLY A 237 -3.13 -0.25 4.31
C GLY A 237 -3.29 -1.64 3.73
N GLY A 238 -2.55 -2.56 4.29
CA GLY A 238 -2.57 -3.96 3.90
C GLY A 238 -1.21 -4.61 3.99
N THR A 239 -1.12 -5.81 3.43
CA THR A 239 0.09 -6.62 3.39
C THR A 239 0.65 -6.66 1.98
N VAL A 240 1.93 -6.35 1.83
CA VAL A 240 2.69 -6.51 0.59
C VAL A 240 3.65 -7.67 0.77
N THR A 241 3.54 -8.69 -0.09
CA THR A 241 4.46 -9.82 -0.15
C THR A 241 5.22 -9.78 -1.46
N ASP A 242 6.54 -9.90 -1.39
CA ASP A 242 7.44 -9.92 -2.55
C ASP A 242 8.36 -11.13 -2.47
N MET A 243 8.40 -11.91 -3.54
CA MET A 243 9.22 -13.12 -3.64
C MET A 243 9.93 -13.16 -4.98
N SER A 244 11.21 -13.49 -4.96
CA SER A 244 11.93 -13.83 -6.18
C SER A 244 12.92 -14.95 -5.98
N LEU A 245 13.18 -15.68 -7.06
CA LEU A 245 14.21 -16.70 -7.13
C LEU A 245 14.85 -16.66 -8.51
N VAL A 246 16.16 -16.45 -8.51
CA VAL A 246 16.99 -16.56 -9.71
C VAL A 246 17.97 -17.71 -9.53
N PHE A 247 18.11 -18.53 -10.54
CA PHE A 247 19.16 -19.54 -10.60
C PHE A 247 19.73 -19.65 -12.00
N GLY A 248 21.01 -19.90 -12.09
CA GLY A 248 21.67 -19.91 -13.38
C GLY A 248 23.06 -20.54 -13.31
N THR A 249 23.68 -20.54 -14.49
CA THR A 249 25.08 -20.96 -14.67
C THR A 249 25.76 -19.97 -15.58
N LYS A 250 26.98 -19.62 -15.22
CA LYS A 250 27.82 -18.73 -16.04
C LYS A 250 29.24 -19.28 -16.09
N GLY A 251 29.97 -18.85 -17.11
CA GLY A 251 31.33 -19.29 -17.27
C GLY A 251 31.94 -18.89 -18.60
N GLU A 252 33.05 -19.54 -18.91
CA GLU A 252 33.82 -19.33 -20.14
C GLU A 252 33.87 -20.64 -20.94
N LEU A 253 33.54 -20.54 -22.23
CA LEU A 253 33.64 -21.57 -23.25
C LEU A 253 34.95 -21.40 -24.01
N ASP A 254 35.23 -22.35 -24.92
CA ASP A 254 36.35 -22.25 -25.86
C ASP A 254 36.28 -20.93 -26.67
N HIS A 255 37.45 -20.41 -27.00
CA HIS A 255 37.62 -19.18 -27.79
C HIS A 255 37.21 -17.88 -27.08
N ASP A 256 37.40 -17.80 -25.76
CA ASP A 256 37.14 -16.64 -24.91
C ASP A 256 35.68 -16.15 -24.98
N ILE A 257 34.73 -17.08 -25.17
CA ILE A 257 33.31 -16.77 -25.12
C ILE A 257 32.82 -16.92 -23.70
N THR A 258 32.36 -15.85 -23.06
CA THR A 258 31.67 -15.94 -21.78
C THR A 258 30.17 -16.14 -22.02
N TYR A 259 29.53 -16.88 -21.12
CA TYR A 259 28.10 -17.10 -21.15
C TYR A 259 27.47 -16.90 -19.75
N ASP A 260 26.21 -16.51 -19.75
CA ASP A 260 25.32 -16.56 -18.57
C ASP A 260 23.95 -17.04 -19.03
N VAL A 261 23.43 -18.07 -18.34
CA VAL A 261 22.09 -18.61 -18.60
C VAL A 261 21.35 -18.66 -17.27
N SER A 262 20.25 -17.94 -17.19
CA SER A 262 19.48 -17.87 -15.95
C SER A 262 17.96 -17.96 -16.15
N LEU A 263 17.28 -18.45 -15.12
CA LEU A 263 15.84 -18.41 -14.98
C LEU A 263 15.50 -17.57 -13.74
N ASN A 264 14.64 -16.58 -13.93
CA ASN A 264 14.09 -15.74 -12.88
C ASN A 264 12.61 -16.04 -12.70
N LEU A 265 12.17 -16.20 -11.45
CA LEU A 265 10.78 -16.38 -11.04
C LEU A 265 10.49 -15.29 -10.00
N GLY A 266 9.53 -14.42 -10.25
CA GLY A 266 9.13 -13.35 -9.37
C GLY A 266 7.63 -13.32 -9.13
N GLN A 267 7.22 -12.93 -7.93
CA GLN A 267 5.84 -12.65 -7.58
C GLN A 267 5.77 -11.50 -6.58
N ASN A 268 4.87 -10.57 -6.85
CA ASN A 268 4.45 -9.53 -5.93
C ASN A 268 2.96 -9.65 -5.68
N GLU A 269 2.55 -9.59 -4.41
CA GLU A 269 1.16 -9.66 -3.97
C GLU A 269 0.87 -8.51 -3.03
N VAL A 270 -0.30 -7.89 -3.19
CA VAL A 270 -0.79 -6.81 -2.33
C VAL A 270 -2.20 -7.15 -1.89
N ASP A 271 -2.36 -7.45 -0.61
CA ASP A 271 -3.65 -7.58 0.07
C ASP A 271 -4.03 -6.24 0.69
N PHE A 272 -5.16 -5.67 0.27
CA PHE A 272 -5.64 -4.40 0.80
C PHE A 272 -6.50 -4.59 2.04
N ALA A 273 -6.35 -3.67 2.99
CA ALA A 273 -7.19 -3.57 4.18
C ALA A 273 -7.60 -2.12 4.40
N ILE A 274 -8.83 -1.93 4.81
CA ILE A 274 -9.32 -0.61 5.23
C ILE A 274 -10.18 -0.79 6.48
N SER A 275 -9.97 0.05 7.48
CA SER A 275 -10.70 0.07 8.73
C SER A 275 -11.23 1.46 9.07
N ASN A 276 -12.06 1.54 10.10
CA ASN A 276 -12.72 2.77 10.52
C ASN A 276 -13.43 3.46 9.35
N THR A 277 -14.19 2.70 8.60
CA THR A 277 -14.97 3.15 7.44
C THR A 277 -16.27 2.34 7.35
N ILE A 278 -17.17 2.72 6.44
CA ILE A 278 -18.41 1.98 6.21
C ILE A 278 -18.71 1.92 4.70
N ASN A 279 -19.58 0.98 4.30
CA ASN A 279 -20.35 1.06 3.06
C ASN A 279 -21.74 1.63 3.40
N PRO A 280 -22.00 2.93 3.21
CA PRO A 280 -23.22 3.58 3.69
C PRO A 280 -24.49 3.02 3.05
N SER A 281 -24.39 2.45 1.85
CA SER A 281 -25.55 1.87 1.16
C SER A 281 -26.12 0.64 1.87
N LEU A 282 -25.34 -0.02 2.74
CA LEU A 282 -25.78 -1.14 3.59
C LEU A 282 -26.53 -0.68 4.85
N GLY A 283 -26.52 0.62 5.16
CA GLY A 283 -27.14 1.14 6.37
C GLY A 283 -26.53 0.59 7.66
N PRO A 284 -27.33 0.24 8.67
CA PRO A 284 -26.86 -0.23 9.97
C PRO A 284 -26.13 -1.58 9.92
N ASP A 285 -26.29 -2.35 8.85
CA ASP A 285 -25.66 -3.69 8.70
C ASP A 285 -24.25 -3.62 8.13
N THR A 286 -23.74 -2.42 7.84
CA THR A 286 -22.40 -2.24 7.29
C THR A 286 -21.29 -2.66 8.27
N PRO A 287 -20.30 -3.45 7.84
CA PRO A 287 -19.06 -3.59 8.59
C PRO A 287 -18.30 -2.25 8.68
N THR A 288 -17.36 -2.18 9.62
CA THR A 288 -16.45 -1.02 9.76
C THR A 288 -15.02 -1.33 9.33
N GLU A 289 -14.76 -2.58 8.94
CA GLU A 289 -13.48 -3.09 8.44
C GLU A 289 -13.73 -3.92 7.18
N PHE A 290 -12.87 -3.80 6.19
CA PHE A 290 -12.99 -4.50 4.91
C PHE A 290 -11.63 -4.95 4.39
N SER A 291 -11.64 -6.09 3.67
CA SER A 291 -10.57 -6.52 2.78
C SER A 291 -11.04 -6.36 1.34
N PRO A 292 -10.85 -5.19 0.72
CA PRO A 292 -11.50 -4.86 -0.56
C PRO A 292 -10.98 -5.67 -1.75
N GLY A 293 -9.81 -6.30 -1.63
CA GLY A 293 -9.27 -7.18 -2.66
C GLY A 293 -7.78 -7.36 -2.59
N ARG A 294 -7.28 -8.11 -3.58
CA ARG A 294 -5.88 -8.47 -3.75
C ARG A 294 -5.44 -8.24 -5.18
N TYR A 295 -4.20 -7.81 -5.37
CA TYR A 295 -3.49 -7.81 -6.65
C TYR A 295 -2.31 -8.75 -6.58
N THR A 296 -2.13 -9.55 -7.63
CA THR A 296 -0.96 -10.42 -7.76
C THR A 296 -0.33 -10.17 -9.13
N GLN A 297 0.97 -9.90 -9.14
CA GLN A 297 1.79 -9.85 -10.34
C GLN A 297 2.83 -10.96 -10.28
N SER A 298 2.97 -11.72 -11.36
CA SER A 298 3.98 -12.77 -11.47
C SER A 298 4.80 -12.58 -12.74
N GLU A 299 6.09 -12.90 -12.66
CA GLU A 299 7.01 -12.82 -13.77
C GLU A 299 7.87 -14.10 -13.86
N GLN A 300 8.11 -14.55 -15.08
CA GLN A 300 9.05 -15.61 -15.40
C GLN A 300 9.95 -15.13 -16.54
N THR A 301 11.26 -15.14 -16.34
CA THR A 301 12.21 -14.69 -17.35
C THR A 301 13.31 -15.71 -17.55
N LEU A 302 13.54 -16.12 -18.79
CA LEU A 302 14.71 -16.88 -19.20
C LEU A 302 15.66 -15.94 -19.94
N ASP A 303 16.89 -15.83 -19.46
CA ASP A 303 17.95 -15.07 -20.08
C ASP A 303 19.08 -15.98 -20.53
N ILE A 304 19.62 -15.70 -21.72
CA ILE A 304 20.77 -16.39 -22.29
C ILE A 304 21.69 -15.33 -22.90
N ASP A 305 22.86 -15.09 -22.29
CA ASP A 305 23.79 -14.05 -22.69
C ASP A 305 25.14 -14.62 -23.07
N PHE A 306 25.75 -14.02 -24.09
CA PHE A 306 27.10 -14.32 -24.53
C PHE A 306 27.89 -13.05 -24.76
N THR A 307 29.19 -13.07 -24.39
CA THR A 307 30.12 -12.01 -24.69
C THR A 307 31.39 -12.60 -25.27
N LYS A 308 31.92 -11.94 -26.29
CA LYS A 308 33.18 -12.32 -26.93
C LYS A 308 34.05 -11.13 -27.23
N PRO A 309 35.35 -11.12 -26.84
CA PRO A 309 36.34 -10.17 -27.31
C PRO A 309 36.83 -10.54 -28.69
N PHE A 310 37.02 -9.53 -29.54
CA PHE A 310 37.64 -9.63 -30.89
C PHE A 310 38.84 -8.70 -30.95
N ASP A 311 40.02 -9.26 -31.28
CA ASP A 311 41.16 -8.45 -31.62
C ASP A 311 41.00 -7.89 -33.05
N VAL A 312 40.74 -6.61 -33.15
CA VAL A 312 40.51 -5.88 -34.40
C VAL A 312 41.62 -4.87 -34.66
N GLY A 313 42.76 -4.98 -33.96
CA GLY A 313 43.92 -4.11 -34.11
C GLY A 313 43.74 -2.74 -33.43
N LEU A 314 42.82 -2.58 -32.53
CA LEU A 314 42.67 -1.42 -31.66
C LEU A 314 43.53 -1.56 -30.40
N TYR A 315 43.58 -0.52 -29.57
CA TYR A 315 44.31 -0.51 -28.31
C TYR A 315 43.77 -1.57 -27.31
N GLU A 316 42.46 -1.79 -27.33
CA GLU A 316 41.78 -2.83 -26.57
C GLU A 316 40.90 -3.67 -27.52
N PRO A 317 40.61 -4.95 -27.18
CA PRO A 317 39.70 -5.78 -27.95
C PRO A 317 38.30 -5.15 -28.06
N LEU A 318 37.63 -5.39 -29.15
CA LEU A 318 36.22 -5.07 -29.34
C LEU A 318 35.38 -6.16 -28.65
N PHE A 319 34.66 -5.79 -27.59
CA PHE A 319 33.73 -6.69 -26.94
C PHE A 319 32.36 -6.68 -27.65
N VAL A 320 31.89 -7.84 -28.05
CA VAL A 320 30.57 -8.03 -28.64
C VAL A 320 29.73 -8.85 -27.68
N ALA A 321 28.66 -8.25 -27.19
CA ALA A 321 27.65 -8.91 -26.34
C ALA A 321 26.38 -9.19 -27.19
N THR A 322 25.78 -10.34 -26.99
CA THR A 322 24.49 -10.75 -27.58
C THR A 322 23.71 -11.59 -26.58
N GLY A 323 22.39 -11.49 -26.61
CA GLY A 323 21.56 -12.24 -25.70
C GLY A 323 20.22 -12.60 -26.31
N PHE A 324 19.52 -13.50 -25.62
CA PHE A 324 18.14 -13.87 -25.85
C PHE A 324 17.40 -13.81 -24.53
N GLN A 325 16.27 -13.12 -24.51
CA GLN A 325 15.38 -13.06 -23.36
C GLN A 325 13.98 -13.54 -23.75
N TYR A 326 13.43 -14.41 -22.94
CA TYR A 326 12.01 -14.73 -22.96
C TYR A 326 11.39 -14.32 -21.62
N ARG A 327 10.38 -13.44 -21.67
CA ARG A 327 9.66 -12.94 -20.48
C ARG A 327 8.18 -13.27 -20.62
N ASN A 328 7.59 -13.77 -19.54
CA ASN A 328 6.17 -13.95 -19.38
C ASN A 328 5.71 -13.26 -18.09
N GLU A 329 4.75 -12.37 -18.23
CA GLU A 329 4.17 -11.63 -17.10
C GLU A 329 2.68 -11.91 -17.01
N SER A 330 2.17 -11.98 -15.78
CA SER A 330 0.74 -12.04 -15.50
C SER A 330 0.38 -11.09 -14.38
N TYR A 331 -0.81 -10.51 -14.50
CA TYR A 331 -1.41 -9.69 -13.47
C TYR A 331 -2.83 -10.17 -13.23
N GLU A 332 -3.16 -10.39 -11.96
CA GLU A 332 -4.47 -10.86 -11.51
C GLU A 332 -5.02 -9.94 -10.43
N SER A 333 -6.33 -9.71 -10.46
CA SER A 333 -7.07 -8.94 -9.47
C SER A 333 -8.17 -9.82 -8.90
N PHE A 334 -8.20 -9.93 -7.58
CA PHE A 334 -9.18 -10.72 -6.84
C PHE A 334 -10.08 -9.79 -6.03
N ALA A 335 -11.39 -10.00 -6.14
CA ALA A 335 -12.34 -9.31 -5.30
C ALA A 335 -12.21 -9.79 -3.86
N GLY A 336 -12.34 -8.87 -2.92
CA GLY A 336 -12.36 -9.15 -1.49
C GLY A 336 -13.77 -9.34 -0.93
N ASP A 337 -14.02 -8.76 0.23
CA ASP A 337 -15.30 -8.83 0.93
C ASP A 337 -16.43 -8.26 0.09
N THR A 338 -17.52 -9.00 -0.07
CA THR A 338 -18.69 -8.54 -0.80
C THR A 338 -19.22 -7.21 -0.28
N ALA A 339 -19.25 -7.03 1.03
CA ALA A 339 -19.71 -5.80 1.69
C ALA A 339 -18.89 -4.56 1.29
N SER A 340 -17.65 -4.72 0.79
CA SER A 340 -16.80 -3.59 0.37
C SER A 340 -17.22 -2.97 -0.96
N TYR A 341 -17.98 -3.68 -1.79
CA TYR A 341 -18.35 -3.25 -3.14
C TYR A 341 -19.81 -3.51 -3.53
N GLU A 342 -20.59 -4.23 -2.71
CA GLU A 342 -21.99 -4.46 -3.02
C GLU A 342 -22.83 -3.18 -2.89
N ILE A 343 -23.88 -3.11 -3.69
CA ILE A 343 -24.86 -2.04 -3.66
C ILE A 343 -25.96 -2.43 -2.68
N GLY A 344 -25.99 -1.76 -1.55
CA GLY A 344 -26.96 -2.01 -0.50
C GLY A 344 -28.34 -1.36 -0.74
N PRO A 345 -29.32 -1.64 0.13
CA PRO A 345 -30.70 -1.18 -0.03
C PRO A 345 -30.85 0.34 0.03
N LEU A 346 -29.93 1.06 0.66
CA LEU A 346 -30.00 2.53 0.77
C LEU A 346 -29.34 3.28 -0.38
N ALA A 347 -28.71 2.58 -1.33
CA ALA A 347 -28.02 3.24 -2.46
C ALA A 347 -28.96 4.13 -3.32
N THR A 348 -30.23 3.75 -3.48
CA THR A 348 -31.23 4.56 -4.22
C THR A 348 -31.74 5.77 -3.44
N GLN A 349 -31.37 5.88 -2.17
CA GLN A 349 -31.76 6.95 -1.26
C GLN A 349 -30.65 7.99 -1.04
N GLY A 350 -29.51 7.84 -1.74
CA GLY A 350 -28.40 8.79 -1.71
C GLY A 350 -27.18 8.38 -0.86
N PHE A 351 -27.22 7.17 -0.28
CA PHE A 351 -26.11 6.59 0.46
C PHE A 351 -25.12 5.83 -0.41
#